data_e48e2f7fea613fe15fcf3654f3ae5929
#
_entry.id   e48e2f7fea613fe15fcf3654f3ae5929
#
_cell.length_a   1.000
_cell.length_b   1.000
_cell.length_c   1.000
_cell.angle_alpha   90.00
_cell.angle_beta   90.00
_cell.angle_gamma   90.00
#
_symmetry.space_group_name_H-M   'P 1'
#
loop_
_entity.id
_entity.type
_entity.pdbx_description
1 polymer ?
#
loop_
_entity_poly.entity_id
_entity_poly.type
_entity_poly.pdbx_seq_one_letter_code
_entity_poly.pdbx_strand_id
1 'polypeptide(L)'
;EDNTFTMTEKLSKIGANVLLEAVKMIEDNKAVYRSQDEGQAVYAPMLTKKMGHIDWSKSMTDIINLVRGTYPWPGSYFYTNNKMIKIIDCFADSELNGRPAEVIKTDKKGIYVGCADGSIVITSIKPQGKRSMAANEYLRGNKIEIGTILE
;
A
#
# COMPACT_ATOMS: atom_id res chain seq x y z
N GLU A 1 -1.16 -1.34 -12.10
CA GLU A 1 -1.12 -0.12 -11.28
C GLU A 1 0.22 0.02 -10.56
N ASP A 2 0.64 1.27 -10.32
CA ASP A 2 1.95 1.51 -9.72
C ASP A 2 1.93 1.45 -8.20
N ASN A 3 3.04 1.03 -7.62
CA ASN A 3 3.39 1.16 -6.22
C ASN A 3 4.65 2.03 -6.07
N THR A 4 5.08 2.32 -4.85
CA THR A 4 6.25 3.17 -4.63
C THR A 4 7.51 2.65 -5.32
N PHE A 5 7.73 1.34 -5.34
CA PHE A 5 8.90 0.75 -6.00
C PHE A 5 8.88 0.99 -7.52
N THR A 6 7.79 0.63 -8.20
CA THR A 6 7.68 0.81 -9.67
C THR A 6 7.65 2.28 -10.07
N MET A 7 7.04 3.15 -9.26
CA MET A 7 7.04 4.59 -9.49
C MET A 7 8.45 5.18 -9.34
N THR A 8 9.22 4.75 -8.34
CA THR A 8 10.61 5.18 -8.16
C THR A 8 11.46 4.79 -9.35
N GLU A 9 11.31 3.57 -9.89
CA GLU A 9 12.04 3.15 -11.09
C GLU A 9 11.68 4.00 -12.33
N LYS A 10 10.40 4.31 -12.52
CA LYS A 10 9.93 5.17 -13.62
C LYS A 10 10.49 6.59 -13.48
N LEU A 11 10.33 7.17 -12.30
CA LEU A 11 10.76 8.55 -12.04
C LEU A 11 12.27 8.70 -12.11
N SER A 12 13.06 7.69 -11.71
CA SER A 12 14.52 7.76 -11.83
C SER A 12 14.98 7.87 -13.29
N LYS A 13 14.34 7.14 -14.20
CA LYS A 13 14.65 7.19 -15.64
C LYS A 13 14.24 8.52 -16.27
N ILE A 14 13.02 8.97 -15.97
CA ILE A 14 12.48 10.25 -16.47
C ILE A 14 13.32 11.41 -15.91
N GLY A 15 13.59 11.39 -14.60
CA GLY A 15 14.34 12.43 -13.90
C GLY A 15 15.77 12.60 -14.43
N ALA A 16 16.44 11.52 -14.82
CA ALA A 16 17.77 11.59 -15.42
C ALA A 16 17.73 12.41 -16.75
N ASN A 17 16.74 12.14 -17.62
CA ASN A 17 16.59 12.86 -18.88
C ASN A 17 16.23 14.33 -18.66
N VAL A 18 15.26 14.59 -17.77
CA VAL A 18 14.85 15.97 -17.43
C VAL A 18 16.00 16.77 -16.82
N LEU A 19 16.84 16.13 -15.98
CA LEU A 19 18.01 16.77 -15.41
C LEU A 19 19.01 17.19 -16.50
N LEU A 20 19.30 16.32 -17.45
CA LEU A 20 20.19 16.64 -18.57
C LEU A 20 19.66 17.79 -19.43
N GLU A 21 18.35 17.81 -19.72
CA GLU A 21 17.70 18.91 -20.44
C GLU A 21 17.79 20.22 -19.64
N ALA A 22 17.55 20.20 -18.34
CA ALA A 22 17.62 21.38 -17.49
C ALA A 22 19.04 21.94 -17.42
N VAL A 23 20.06 21.09 -17.27
CA VAL A 23 21.47 21.50 -17.29
C VAL A 23 21.81 22.20 -18.61
N LYS A 24 21.40 21.60 -19.74
CA LYS A 24 21.63 22.20 -21.06
C LYS A 24 20.94 23.55 -21.24
N MET A 25 19.69 23.69 -20.72
CA MET A 25 18.99 24.97 -20.73
C MET A 25 19.71 26.05 -19.89
N ILE A 26 20.31 25.67 -18.76
CA ILE A 26 21.12 26.57 -17.94
C ILE A 26 22.39 26.98 -18.68
N GLU A 27 23.14 26.05 -19.27
CA GLU A 27 24.35 26.32 -20.06
C GLU A 27 24.07 27.26 -21.23
N ASP A 28 22.94 27.04 -21.93
CA ASP A 28 22.48 27.87 -23.06
C ASP A 28 21.88 29.24 -22.63
N ASN A 29 21.81 29.55 -21.34
CA ASN A 29 21.13 30.73 -20.80
C ASN A 29 19.62 30.84 -21.18
N LYS A 30 18.96 29.68 -21.36
CA LYS A 30 17.54 29.57 -21.72
C LYS A 30 16.64 29.14 -20.55
N ALA A 31 17.21 28.89 -19.39
CA ALA A 31 16.45 28.43 -18.22
C ALA A 31 15.47 29.50 -17.73
N VAL A 32 14.21 29.12 -17.55
CA VAL A 32 13.17 29.99 -16.98
C VAL A 32 12.85 29.54 -15.57
N TYR A 33 13.14 30.39 -14.59
CA TYR A 33 12.86 30.14 -13.20
C TYR A 33 11.47 30.64 -12.82
N ARG A 34 10.70 29.79 -12.13
CA ARG A 34 9.38 30.16 -11.59
C ARG A 34 9.38 29.91 -10.08
N SER A 35 8.82 30.85 -9.33
CA SER A 35 8.58 30.65 -7.89
C SER A 35 7.52 29.58 -7.66
N GLN A 36 7.72 28.75 -6.65
CA GLN A 36 6.70 27.80 -6.19
C GLN A 36 5.53 28.54 -5.55
N ASP A 37 4.32 28.05 -5.76
CA ASP A 37 3.15 28.51 -5.02
C ASP A 37 3.12 27.83 -3.66
N GLU A 38 3.55 28.57 -2.63
CA GLU A 38 3.61 28.07 -1.24
C GLU A 38 2.21 27.71 -0.70
N GLY A 39 1.14 28.31 -1.23
CA GLY A 39 -0.24 27.98 -0.85
C GLY A 39 -0.68 26.58 -1.26
N GLN A 40 0.00 25.99 -2.24
CA GLN A 40 -0.25 24.62 -2.72
C GLN A 40 0.78 23.60 -2.23
N ALA A 41 1.74 24.02 -1.42
CA ALA A 41 2.78 23.14 -0.90
C ALA A 41 2.19 22.11 0.07
N VAL A 42 2.50 20.82 -0.14
CA VAL A 42 2.11 19.73 0.76
C VAL A 42 3.37 19.10 1.34
N TYR A 43 3.42 19.02 2.66
CA TYR A 43 4.54 18.41 3.35
C TYR A 43 4.44 16.88 3.30
N ALA A 44 5.45 16.22 2.77
CA ALA A 44 5.59 14.76 2.74
C ALA A 44 6.64 14.32 3.79
N PRO A 45 6.22 13.89 4.98
CA PRO A 45 7.15 13.46 6.03
C PRO A 45 7.84 12.14 5.68
N MET A 46 8.98 11.88 6.34
CA MET A 46 9.64 10.58 6.24
C MET A 46 8.70 9.46 6.71
N LEU A 47 8.68 8.37 5.94
CA LEU A 47 7.91 7.18 6.32
C LEU A 47 8.46 6.58 7.62
N THR A 48 7.57 6.09 8.46
CA THR A 48 7.89 5.36 9.68
C THR A 48 7.22 3.99 9.67
N LYS A 49 7.71 3.04 10.47
CA LYS A 49 7.09 1.71 10.58
C LYS A 49 5.63 1.79 11.01
N LYS A 50 5.30 2.71 11.92
CA LYS A 50 3.95 2.90 12.44
C LYS A 50 2.94 3.31 11.35
N MET A 51 3.38 4.03 10.33
CA MET A 51 2.53 4.45 9.22
C MET A 51 2.05 3.28 8.35
N GLY A 52 2.68 2.12 8.43
CA GLY A 52 2.24 0.92 7.73
C GLY A 52 1.12 0.15 8.46
N HIS A 53 0.78 0.50 9.70
CA HIS A 53 -0.33 -0.14 10.42
C HIS A 53 -1.66 0.25 9.77
N ILE A 54 -2.46 -0.77 9.42
CA ILE A 54 -3.71 -0.54 8.69
C ILE A 54 -4.79 -0.05 9.65
N ASP A 55 -5.41 1.07 9.31
CA ASP A 55 -6.65 1.54 9.93
C ASP A 55 -7.84 1.05 9.08
N TRP A 56 -8.49 0.00 9.53
CA TRP A 56 -9.61 -0.63 8.85
C TRP A 56 -10.87 0.26 8.80
N SER A 57 -10.91 1.35 9.56
CA SER A 57 -12.01 2.32 9.50
C SER A 57 -11.92 3.24 8.26
N LYS A 58 -10.85 3.15 7.49
CA LYS A 58 -10.66 3.90 6.24
C LYS A 58 -11.39 3.25 5.06
N SER A 59 -11.49 3.99 3.96
CA SER A 59 -12.06 3.49 2.72
C SER A 59 -11.20 2.40 2.08
N MET A 60 -11.80 1.57 1.22
CA MET A 60 -11.08 0.60 0.38
C MET A 60 -9.92 1.27 -0.38
N THR A 61 -10.20 2.42 -0.96
CA THR A 61 -9.22 3.20 -1.74
C THR A 61 -8.05 3.64 -0.88
N ASP A 62 -8.30 4.14 0.33
CA ASP A 62 -7.24 4.59 1.23
C ASP A 62 -6.35 3.43 1.69
N ILE A 63 -6.95 2.28 2.01
CA ILE A 63 -6.20 1.09 2.43
C ILE A 63 -5.35 0.55 1.28
N ILE A 64 -5.89 0.44 0.07
CA ILE A 64 -5.14 0.00 -1.12
C ILE A 64 -4.00 0.97 -1.43
N ASN A 65 -4.27 2.27 -1.37
CA ASN A 65 -3.23 3.29 -1.58
C ASN A 65 -2.14 3.23 -0.50
N LEU A 66 -2.51 2.96 0.76
CA LEU A 66 -1.53 2.73 1.82
C LEU A 66 -0.64 1.51 1.51
N VAL A 67 -1.23 0.38 1.10
CA VAL A 67 -0.48 -0.82 0.71
C VAL A 67 0.50 -0.51 -0.41
N ARG A 68 0.05 0.19 -1.44
CA ARG A 68 0.88 0.56 -2.61
C ARG A 68 1.94 1.60 -2.26
N GLY A 69 1.57 2.61 -1.47
CA GLY A 69 2.45 3.71 -1.07
C GLY A 69 3.54 3.31 -0.08
N THR A 70 3.31 2.27 0.73
CA THR A 70 4.30 1.79 1.72
C THR A 70 5.14 0.61 1.24
N TYR A 71 4.87 0.06 0.05
CA TYR A 71 5.69 -1.02 -0.54
C TYR A 71 6.99 -0.48 -1.13
N PRO A 72 8.16 -1.10 -0.92
CA PRO A 72 8.41 -2.29 -0.09
C PRO A 72 8.64 -1.99 1.39
N TRP A 73 8.80 -0.75 1.75
CA TRP A 73 9.08 -0.31 3.12
C TRP A 73 8.27 0.95 3.47
N PRO A 74 7.67 1.01 4.66
CA PRO A 74 7.66 0.03 5.76
C PRO A 74 6.84 -1.22 5.47
N GLY A 75 5.97 -1.20 4.46
CA GLY A 75 4.96 -2.19 4.13
C GLY A 75 3.75 -2.10 5.07
N SER A 76 2.55 -2.22 4.50
CA SER A 76 1.31 -2.24 5.29
C SER A 76 1.14 -3.54 6.03
N TYR A 77 0.64 -3.49 7.26
CA TYR A 77 0.52 -4.66 8.12
C TYR A 77 -0.67 -4.58 9.06
N PHE A 78 -1.08 -5.74 9.54
CA PHE A 78 -2.06 -5.95 10.60
C PHE A 78 -1.58 -7.06 11.53
N TYR A 79 -2.27 -7.23 12.67
CA TYR A 79 -2.02 -8.34 13.58
C TYR A 79 -3.20 -9.30 13.59
N THR A 80 -2.89 -10.59 13.72
CA THR A 80 -3.84 -11.66 14.02
C THR A 80 -3.17 -12.71 14.88
N ASN A 81 -3.81 -13.14 15.96
CA ASN A 81 -3.23 -14.08 16.93
C ASN A 81 -1.81 -13.65 17.41
N ASN A 82 -1.62 -12.38 17.72
CA ASN A 82 -0.34 -11.77 18.12
C ASN A 82 0.79 -11.91 17.08
N LYS A 83 0.47 -12.20 15.82
CA LYS A 83 1.46 -12.29 14.74
C LYS A 83 1.24 -11.16 13.74
N MET A 84 2.33 -10.45 13.42
CA MET A 84 2.32 -9.44 12.39
C MET A 84 2.30 -10.09 11.00
N ILE A 85 1.38 -9.63 10.17
CA ILE A 85 1.29 -10.05 8.77
C ILE A 85 1.29 -8.80 7.89
N LYS A 86 2.26 -8.71 6.97
CA LYS A 86 2.27 -7.64 5.98
C LYS A 86 1.40 -8.01 4.79
N ILE A 87 0.67 -7.03 4.27
CA ILE A 87 -0.02 -7.14 2.98
C ILE A 87 0.97 -6.77 1.88
N ILE A 88 1.06 -7.62 0.88
CA ILE A 88 1.90 -7.38 -0.31
C ILE A 88 1.03 -6.93 -1.47
N ASP A 89 -0.17 -7.53 -1.59
CA ASP A 89 -1.11 -7.19 -2.65
C ASP A 89 -2.56 -7.40 -2.20
N CYS A 90 -3.43 -6.50 -2.66
CA CYS A 90 -4.86 -6.54 -2.37
C CYS A 90 -5.64 -5.76 -3.44
N PHE A 91 -6.95 -6.02 -3.52
CA PHE A 91 -7.87 -5.26 -4.36
C PHE A 91 -9.21 -5.03 -3.66
N ALA A 92 -10.00 -4.09 -4.17
CA ALA A 92 -11.31 -3.74 -3.63
C ALA A 92 -12.38 -4.77 -4.01
N ASP A 93 -13.30 -5.04 -3.09
CA ASP A 93 -14.54 -5.76 -3.33
C ASP A 93 -15.69 -4.93 -2.72
N SER A 94 -16.51 -4.32 -3.58
CA SER A 94 -17.65 -3.50 -3.17
C SER A 94 -18.93 -4.31 -2.94
N GLU A 95 -18.94 -5.60 -3.29
CA GLU A 95 -20.13 -6.45 -3.15
C GLU A 95 -20.29 -6.99 -1.73
N LEU A 96 -19.15 -7.23 -1.05
CA LEU A 96 -19.15 -7.75 0.31
C LEU A 96 -18.91 -6.63 1.32
N ASN A 97 -19.82 -6.55 2.30
CA ASN A 97 -19.73 -5.59 3.40
C ASN A 97 -19.65 -6.34 4.74
N GLY A 98 -18.89 -5.80 5.67
CA GLY A 98 -18.73 -6.29 7.03
C GLY A 98 -18.29 -5.17 7.96
N ARG A 99 -18.09 -5.49 9.22
CA ARG A 99 -17.53 -4.51 10.16
C ARG A 99 -16.07 -4.21 9.78
N PRO A 100 -15.59 -2.99 10.00
CA PRO A 100 -14.16 -2.71 9.87
C PRO A 100 -13.31 -3.73 10.65
N ALA A 101 -12.23 -4.22 10.01
CA ALA A 101 -11.33 -5.24 10.51
C ALA A 101 -11.91 -6.69 10.59
N GLU A 102 -13.17 -6.91 10.29
CA GLU A 102 -13.78 -8.23 10.34
C GLU A 102 -13.40 -9.05 9.11
N VAL A 103 -12.92 -10.27 9.33
CA VAL A 103 -12.73 -11.27 8.27
C VAL A 103 -14.09 -11.79 7.85
N ILE A 104 -14.56 -11.37 6.69
CA ILE A 104 -15.91 -11.66 6.18
C ILE A 104 -15.95 -13.03 5.48
N LYS A 105 -14.88 -13.34 4.75
CA LYS A 105 -14.80 -14.53 3.91
C LYS A 105 -13.34 -14.91 3.67
N THR A 106 -13.10 -16.19 3.47
CA THR A 106 -11.82 -16.70 2.98
C THR A 106 -12.07 -17.70 1.86
N ASP A 107 -11.37 -17.56 0.74
CA ASP A 107 -11.47 -18.48 -0.39
C ASP A 107 -10.15 -18.59 -1.16
N LYS A 108 -10.19 -19.16 -2.38
CA LYS A 108 -9.01 -19.32 -3.25
C LYS A 108 -8.42 -17.97 -3.70
N LYS A 109 -9.19 -16.88 -3.72
CA LYS A 109 -8.72 -15.54 -4.07
C LYS A 109 -7.95 -14.91 -2.93
N GLY A 110 -8.37 -15.14 -1.67
CA GLY A 110 -7.68 -14.59 -0.51
C GLY A 110 -8.54 -14.44 0.75
N ILE A 111 -8.18 -13.43 1.53
CA ILE A 111 -8.85 -13.06 2.79
C ILE A 111 -9.62 -11.77 2.55
N TYR A 112 -10.93 -11.81 2.76
CA TYR A 112 -11.83 -10.65 2.61
C TYR A 112 -12.00 -9.99 3.97
N VAL A 113 -11.67 -8.72 4.05
CA VAL A 113 -11.69 -7.95 5.30
C VAL A 113 -12.54 -6.71 5.11
N GLY A 114 -13.49 -6.49 6.01
CA GLY A 114 -14.35 -5.32 6.00
C GLY A 114 -13.60 -4.02 6.26
N CYS A 115 -14.06 -2.95 5.62
CA CYS A 115 -13.59 -1.59 5.81
C CYS A 115 -14.76 -0.61 5.77
N ALA A 116 -14.51 0.71 5.74
CA ALA A 116 -15.57 1.72 5.90
C ALA A 116 -16.67 1.67 4.83
N ASP A 117 -16.33 1.30 3.59
CA ASP A 117 -17.19 1.42 2.40
C ASP A 117 -17.26 0.13 1.57
N GLY A 118 -16.90 -1.01 2.14
CA GLY A 118 -16.90 -2.31 1.47
C GLY A 118 -15.91 -3.27 2.10
N SER A 119 -15.21 -4.05 1.28
CA SER A 119 -14.14 -4.92 1.73
C SER A 119 -12.92 -4.87 0.82
N ILE A 120 -11.77 -5.25 1.33
CA ILE A 120 -10.59 -5.55 0.52
C ILE A 120 -10.32 -7.05 0.51
N VAL A 121 -9.83 -7.54 -0.61
CA VAL A 121 -9.39 -8.92 -0.78
C VAL A 121 -7.87 -8.95 -0.74
N ILE A 122 -7.31 -9.50 0.31
CA ILE A 122 -5.87 -9.67 0.48
C ILE A 122 -5.44 -10.92 -0.28
N THR A 123 -4.67 -10.75 -1.36
CA THR A 123 -4.25 -11.83 -2.25
C THR A 123 -2.86 -12.37 -1.91
N SER A 124 -1.96 -11.49 -1.48
CA SER A 124 -0.58 -11.83 -1.16
C SER A 124 -0.14 -11.20 0.16
N ILE A 125 0.54 -12.00 0.98
CA ILE A 125 0.98 -11.61 2.32
C ILE A 125 2.42 -12.01 2.59
N LYS A 126 3.01 -11.38 3.60
CA LYS A 126 4.29 -11.78 4.18
C LYS A 126 4.16 -11.89 5.70
N PRO A 127 3.94 -13.10 6.23
CA PRO A 127 3.96 -13.33 7.67
C PRO A 127 5.33 -13.03 8.27
N GLN A 128 5.36 -12.60 9.52
CA GLN A 128 6.60 -12.30 10.22
C GLN A 128 7.58 -13.48 10.19
N GLY A 129 8.83 -13.22 9.79
CA GLY A 129 9.89 -14.23 9.69
C GLY A 129 9.74 -15.20 8.52
N LYS A 130 8.76 -15.01 7.62
CA LYS A 130 8.56 -15.87 6.44
C LYS A 130 8.73 -15.09 5.13
N ARG A 131 8.84 -15.83 4.02
CA ARG A 131 8.78 -15.26 2.65
C ARG A 131 7.34 -14.81 2.32
N SER A 132 7.22 -13.97 1.30
CA SER A 132 5.93 -13.64 0.72
C SER A 132 5.28 -14.90 0.10
N MET A 133 3.97 -15.00 0.23
CA MET A 133 3.18 -16.11 -0.29
C MET A 133 1.75 -15.67 -0.60
N ALA A 134 1.03 -16.44 -1.39
CA ALA A 134 -0.39 -16.21 -1.60
C ALA A 134 -1.18 -16.38 -0.29
N ALA A 135 -2.20 -15.56 -0.08
CA ALA A 135 -3.02 -15.63 1.13
C ALA A 135 -3.71 -16.99 1.29
N ASN A 136 -4.17 -17.60 0.18
CA ASN A 136 -4.76 -18.93 0.21
C ASN A 136 -3.74 -20.05 0.56
N GLU A 137 -2.47 -19.89 0.24
CA GLU A 137 -1.40 -20.80 0.66
C GLU A 137 -1.21 -20.74 2.17
N TYR A 138 -1.18 -19.51 2.73
CA TYR A 138 -1.09 -19.29 4.16
C TYR A 138 -2.26 -19.93 4.93
N LEU A 139 -3.48 -19.80 4.42
CA LEU A 139 -4.70 -20.33 5.04
C LEU A 139 -4.72 -21.87 5.15
N ARG A 140 -3.97 -22.60 4.33
CA ARG A 140 -3.88 -24.08 4.42
C ARG A 140 -3.25 -24.55 5.74
N GLY A 141 -2.33 -23.77 6.29
CA GLY A 141 -1.65 -24.10 7.54
C GLY A 141 -1.99 -23.17 8.71
N ASN A 142 -2.74 -22.10 8.48
CA ASN A 142 -3.07 -21.10 9.49
C ASN A 142 -4.52 -20.66 9.28
N LYS A 143 -5.44 -21.35 9.93
CA LYS A 143 -6.86 -21.02 9.83
C LYS A 143 -7.11 -19.63 10.44
N ILE A 144 -7.73 -18.75 9.67
CA ILE A 144 -8.34 -17.50 10.15
C ILE A 144 -9.85 -17.70 10.03
N GLU A 145 -10.54 -17.65 11.14
CA GLU A 145 -11.99 -17.88 11.16
C GLU A 145 -12.76 -16.65 10.67
N ILE A 146 -13.88 -16.88 9.98
CA ILE A 146 -14.81 -15.81 9.61
C ILE A 146 -15.35 -15.18 10.90
N GLY A 147 -15.46 -13.86 10.93
CA GLY A 147 -15.83 -13.10 12.12
C GLY A 147 -14.61 -12.70 13.00
N THR A 148 -13.39 -13.18 12.69
CA THR A 148 -12.17 -12.70 13.38
C THR A 148 -11.99 -11.21 13.13
N ILE A 149 -11.71 -10.45 14.19
CA ILE A 149 -11.36 -9.03 14.10
C ILE A 149 -9.82 -8.94 14.06
N LEU A 150 -9.30 -8.30 13.03
CA LEU A 150 -7.86 -8.03 12.86
C LEU A 150 -7.47 -6.78 13.64
N GLU A 151 -6.23 -6.73 14.13
CA GLU A 151 -5.68 -5.61 14.90
C GLU A 151 -4.67 -4.79 14.07
#